data_ca94f197120c64821a66b59f6b803d5a
#
_entry.id   ca94f197120c64821a66b59f6b803d5a
#
_cell.length_a   1.000
_cell.length_b   1.000
_cell.length_c   1.000
_cell.angle_alpha   90.00
_cell.angle_beta   90.00
_cell.angle_gamma   90.00
#
_symmetry.space_group_name_H-M   'P 1'
#
loop_
_entity.id
_entity.type
_entity.pdbx_description
1 polymer ?
#
loop_
_entity_poly.entity_id
_entity_poly.type
_entity_poly.pdbx_seq_one_letter_code
_entity_poly.pdbx_strand_id
1 'polypeptide(L)'
;MKDRKSIDKKYKWNLNDIYENYDIWESDLEKFEKLTKEVPKFKGEIKKSPEKFVELEILMEKIAKLLDRLYLYPYMLKDLDSTDEITSIKMQEIEMIYSKFATETAWISPEMLEIPEETMNEWIKKYPELQERKFGLSEMYRLRKHVLSEDKEELLSHFSQFMGSSSDIYAELSISDIKWNTVKFSTGEEIPVSNGVYSKILATNRNQEDRKLAFEALYKSYENSKNTFAAIYRAIVQRNVASCNARNYESSLDRALENKNIPREVYFSLVESTQENTAPLRRYVELRKKALKLKEYHYYDNSINIVDYNKIFKYDDAKEMVLKSVEPLGEDYQQKMKRAISEGWLDVFETKNKRSGAYSINIYDVHPYMLLNYQETMDDVFTLAHELGHTLHSMLSSEAQPYSTADYTIFVAEVASTFNERLILDYMLKNSNDSLEKIALLEQALGNIVGTYYIQTLFATYEYEAHKMIEEYKAITPDILSDIMFNLFKKYFGDTVTIDELQKIIWARIPHFYNSPFYVYQYATSFASSAKLYEDLKANLENREKYLTLLKSGGNNHPMEQLKLAGVDLTKKESFDAVAKEFDRLLDILENELKKINLI
;
A
#
# COMPACT_ATOMS: atom_id res chain seq x y z
N MET A 1 8.25 -17.15 -20.25
CA MET A 1 8.32 -17.59 -18.85
C MET A 1 9.34 -18.69 -18.70
N LYS A 2 10.19 -18.62 -17.68
CA LYS A 2 11.18 -19.66 -17.38
C LYS A 2 10.50 -20.88 -16.73
N ASP A 3 10.99 -22.10 -16.98
CA ASP A 3 10.58 -23.26 -16.17
C ASP A 3 11.23 -23.13 -14.78
N ARG A 4 10.40 -23.18 -13.71
CA ARG A 4 10.89 -23.08 -12.32
C ARG A 4 11.99 -24.10 -12.00
N LYS A 5 11.95 -25.30 -12.61
CA LYS A 5 12.97 -26.34 -12.42
C LYS A 5 14.34 -25.92 -12.94
N SER A 6 14.39 -25.08 -13.99
CA SER A 6 15.62 -24.60 -14.60
C SER A 6 16.29 -23.43 -13.88
N ILE A 7 15.59 -22.78 -12.94
CA ILE A 7 16.11 -21.66 -12.16
C ILE A 7 17.03 -22.19 -11.07
N ASP A 8 18.21 -21.57 -10.91
CA ASP A 8 19.16 -21.90 -9.85
C ASP A 8 18.52 -21.71 -8.47
N LYS A 9 18.87 -22.60 -7.52
CA LYS A 9 18.35 -22.58 -6.14
C LYS A 9 18.59 -21.24 -5.43
N LYS A 10 19.69 -20.56 -5.72
CA LYS A 10 20.03 -19.25 -5.11
C LYS A 10 19.04 -18.12 -5.43
N TYR A 11 18.14 -18.31 -6.42
CA TYR A 11 17.11 -17.35 -6.81
C TYR A 11 15.70 -17.82 -6.41
N LYS A 12 15.61 -18.77 -5.52
CA LYS A 12 14.34 -19.34 -5.04
C LYS A 12 14.24 -19.22 -3.54
N TRP A 13 13.03 -19.15 -3.05
CA TRP A 13 12.74 -19.24 -1.62
C TRP A 13 13.25 -20.56 -1.02
N ASN A 14 13.80 -20.46 0.20
CA ASN A 14 14.01 -21.60 1.10
C ASN A 14 12.85 -21.63 2.12
N LEU A 15 11.74 -22.26 1.78
CA LEU A 15 10.58 -22.38 2.67
C LEU A 15 10.77 -23.43 3.76
N ASN A 16 11.86 -24.20 3.75
CA ASN A 16 12.18 -25.15 4.82
C ASN A 16 12.43 -24.45 6.17
N ASP A 17 12.72 -23.15 6.17
CA ASP A 17 12.87 -22.36 7.39
C ASP A 17 11.51 -22.14 8.10
N ILE A 18 10.38 -22.34 7.40
CA ILE A 18 9.03 -22.38 7.97
C ILE A 18 8.65 -23.84 8.26
N TYR A 19 8.56 -24.67 7.22
CA TYR A 19 8.29 -26.12 7.29
C TYR A 19 9.04 -26.87 6.20
N GLU A 20 9.68 -27.98 6.55
CA GLU A 20 10.36 -28.83 5.56
C GLU A 20 9.38 -29.52 4.59
N ASN A 21 8.18 -29.85 5.08
CA ASN A 21 7.14 -30.54 4.32
C ASN A 21 5.77 -30.43 5.03
N TYR A 22 4.73 -30.92 4.37
CA TYR A 22 3.38 -30.93 4.93
C TYR A 22 3.19 -31.87 6.13
N ASP A 23 3.99 -32.92 6.34
CA ASP A 23 3.86 -33.77 7.53
C ASP A 23 4.17 -32.98 8.82
N ILE A 24 5.19 -32.11 8.77
CA ILE A 24 5.53 -31.23 9.90
C ILE A 24 4.45 -30.14 10.07
N TRP A 25 3.95 -29.60 8.97
CA TRP A 25 2.85 -28.64 8.95
C TRP A 25 1.58 -29.24 9.60
N GLU A 26 1.20 -30.47 9.25
CA GLU A 26 0.05 -31.19 9.83
C GLU A 26 0.24 -31.44 11.33
N SER A 27 1.45 -31.80 11.76
CA SER A 27 1.76 -31.94 13.19
C SER A 27 1.54 -30.63 13.96
N ASP A 28 1.91 -29.50 13.36
CA ASP A 28 1.68 -28.18 13.96
C ASP A 28 0.20 -27.76 13.90
N LEU A 29 -0.54 -28.18 12.87
CA LEU A 29 -1.99 -28.00 12.79
C LEU A 29 -2.70 -28.74 13.93
N GLU A 30 -2.31 -29.98 14.23
CA GLU A 30 -2.84 -30.71 15.39
C GLU A 30 -2.53 -30.02 16.73
N LYS A 31 -1.34 -29.41 16.86
CA LYS A 31 -0.99 -28.59 18.04
C LYS A 31 -1.88 -27.37 18.15
N PHE A 32 -2.10 -26.67 17.03
CA PHE A 32 -2.99 -25.52 16.97
C PHE A 32 -4.40 -25.90 17.44
N GLU A 33 -4.98 -26.98 16.91
CA GLU A 33 -6.30 -27.46 17.34
C GLU A 33 -6.38 -27.86 18.82
N LYS A 34 -5.28 -28.39 19.40
CA LYS A 34 -5.23 -28.69 20.83
C LYS A 34 -5.19 -27.40 21.65
N LEU A 35 -4.41 -26.41 21.26
CA LEU A 35 -4.30 -25.13 21.96
C LEU A 35 -5.62 -24.34 21.90
N THR A 36 -6.29 -24.31 20.77
CA THR A 36 -7.55 -23.58 20.61
C THR A 36 -8.67 -24.15 21.50
N LYS A 37 -8.69 -25.45 21.76
CA LYS A 37 -9.63 -26.09 22.72
C LYS A 37 -9.45 -25.66 24.18
N GLU A 38 -8.30 -25.06 24.51
CA GLU A 38 -8.07 -24.53 25.86
C GLU A 38 -8.69 -23.13 26.05
N VAL A 39 -8.84 -22.34 24.97
CA VAL A 39 -9.29 -20.94 25.04
C VAL A 39 -10.68 -20.79 25.70
N PRO A 40 -11.70 -21.60 25.37
CA PRO A 40 -13.03 -21.47 26.01
C PRO A 40 -13.05 -21.63 27.52
N LYS A 41 -12.02 -22.25 28.14
CA LYS A 41 -11.92 -22.41 29.58
C LYS A 41 -11.72 -21.10 30.34
N PHE A 42 -11.29 -20.06 29.63
CA PHE A 42 -11.06 -18.72 30.18
C PHE A 42 -12.31 -17.83 30.16
N LYS A 43 -13.36 -18.21 29.41
CA LYS A 43 -14.59 -17.44 29.29
C LYS A 43 -15.26 -17.25 30.66
N GLY A 44 -15.49 -16.00 31.04
CA GLY A 44 -16.05 -15.62 32.33
C GLY A 44 -15.03 -15.58 33.47
N GLU A 45 -13.77 -15.95 33.24
CA GLU A 45 -12.70 -15.98 34.25
C GLU A 45 -11.70 -14.84 34.13
N ILE A 46 -11.47 -14.30 32.91
CA ILE A 46 -10.44 -13.26 32.67
C ILE A 46 -10.71 -11.95 33.38
N LYS A 47 -11.98 -11.61 33.59
CA LYS A 47 -12.35 -10.40 34.35
C LYS A 47 -12.25 -10.57 35.89
N LYS A 48 -12.12 -11.80 36.38
CA LYS A 48 -12.06 -12.11 37.81
C LYS A 48 -10.64 -12.20 38.32
N SER A 49 -9.68 -12.59 37.51
CA SER A 49 -8.30 -12.83 37.90
C SER A 49 -7.30 -12.34 36.87
N PRO A 50 -6.37 -11.45 37.28
CA PRO A 50 -5.29 -11.01 36.38
C PRO A 50 -4.38 -12.17 35.95
N GLU A 51 -4.21 -13.20 36.77
CA GLU A 51 -3.43 -14.38 36.40
C GLU A 51 -4.10 -15.13 35.26
N LYS A 52 -5.44 -15.28 35.28
CA LYS A 52 -6.18 -15.89 34.18
C LYS A 52 -6.14 -15.07 32.92
N PHE A 53 -6.14 -13.75 33.03
CA PHE A 53 -5.98 -12.86 31.91
C PHE A 53 -4.58 -13.01 31.27
N VAL A 54 -3.51 -13.01 32.08
CA VAL A 54 -2.14 -13.23 31.61
C VAL A 54 -1.98 -14.62 30.97
N GLU A 55 -2.53 -15.69 31.60
CA GLU A 55 -2.50 -17.04 31.02
C GLU A 55 -3.16 -17.07 29.62
N LEU A 56 -4.32 -16.38 29.45
CA LEU A 56 -4.98 -16.29 28.15
C LEU A 56 -4.13 -15.53 27.13
N GLU A 57 -3.56 -14.39 27.50
CA GLU A 57 -2.73 -13.58 26.58
C GLU A 57 -1.52 -14.36 26.09
N ILE A 58 -0.83 -15.10 26.97
CA ILE A 58 0.29 -15.98 26.59
C ILE A 58 -0.17 -17.11 25.67
N LEU A 59 -1.33 -17.71 25.95
CA LEU A 59 -1.91 -18.75 25.09
C LEU A 59 -2.27 -18.22 23.72
N MET A 60 -2.92 -17.05 23.65
CA MET A 60 -3.31 -16.42 22.39
C MET A 60 -2.09 -16.04 21.54
N GLU A 61 -1.02 -15.50 22.13
CA GLU A 61 0.22 -15.24 21.40
C GLU A 61 0.83 -16.51 20.80
N LYS A 62 0.87 -17.60 21.58
CA LYS A 62 1.37 -18.89 21.10
C LYS A 62 0.54 -19.43 19.93
N ILE A 63 -0.79 -19.29 20.03
CA ILE A 63 -1.73 -19.69 18.96
C ILE A 63 -1.50 -18.82 17.72
N ALA A 64 -1.38 -17.49 17.88
CA ALA A 64 -1.19 -16.56 16.77
C ALA A 64 0.12 -16.81 16.02
N LYS A 65 1.26 -16.95 16.71
CA LYS A 65 2.56 -17.30 16.09
C LYS A 65 2.52 -18.61 15.30
N LEU A 66 1.78 -19.58 15.82
CA LEU A 66 1.62 -20.86 15.14
C LEU A 66 0.71 -20.73 13.91
N LEU A 67 -0.36 -19.96 14.02
CA LEU A 67 -1.30 -19.70 12.94
C LEU A 67 -0.63 -18.94 11.79
N ASP A 68 0.22 -17.94 12.08
CA ASP A 68 0.97 -17.21 11.06
C ASP A 68 1.78 -18.18 10.17
N ARG A 69 2.51 -19.11 10.77
CA ARG A 69 3.29 -20.11 10.02
C ARG A 69 2.41 -21.10 9.27
N LEU A 70 1.33 -21.57 9.90
CA LEU A 70 0.38 -22.50 9.29
C LEU A 70 -0.34 -21.88 8.09
N TYR A 71 -0.63 -20.58 8.14
CA TYR A 71 -1.31 -19.86 7.06
C TYR A 71 -0.33 -19.47 5.93
N LEU A 72 0.81 -18.88 6.29
CA LEU A 72 1.75 -18.31 5.32
C LEU A 72 2.49 -19.37 4.49
N TYR A 73 2.76 -20.54 5.03
CA TYR A 73 3.44 -21.59 4.29
C TYR A 73 2.67 -22.06 3.04
N PRO A 74 1.41 -22.54 3.12
CA PRO A 74 0.65 -22.89 1.93
C PRO A 74 0.30 -21.65 1.07
N TYR A 75 0.10 -20.47 1.67
CA TYR A 75 -0.11 -19.22 0.93
C TYR A 75 1.05 -18.92 -0.01
N MET A 76 2.28 -18.97 0.47
CA MET A 76 3.48 -18.72 -0.33
C MET A 76 3.71 -19.82 -1.38
N LEU A 77 3.45 -21.08 -1.06
CA LEU A 77 3.52 -22.18 -2.04
C LEU A 77 2.51 -21.99 -3.18
N LYS A 78 1.30 -21.54 -2.87
CA LYS A 78 0.26 -21.22 -3.86
C LYS A 78 0.67 -20.05 -4.76
N ASP A 79 1.37 -19.07 -4.23
CA ASP A 79 1.90 -17.96 -5.00
C ASP A 79 3.04 -18.37 -5.96
N LEU A 80 3.74 -19.47 -5.66
CA LEU A 80 4.73 -20.06 -6.58
C LEU A 80 4.10 -20.88 -7.70
N ASP A 81 2.97 -21.55 -7.44
CA ASP A 81 2.18 -22.29 -8.43
C ASP A 81 0.70 -22.31 -8.04
N SER A 82 -0.09 -21.42 -8.63
CA SER A 82 -1.52 -21.30 -8.37
C SER A 82 -2.35 -22.52 -8.77
N THR A 83 -1.77 -23.47 -9.52
CA THR A 83 -2.43 -24.68 -10.01
C THR A 83 -2.14 -25.93 -9.16
N ASP A 84 -1.33 -25.81 -8.11
CA ASP A 84 -1.06 -26.93 -7.22
C ASP A 84 -2.30 -27.27 -6.36
N GLU A 85 -2.89 -28.43 -6.63
CA GLU A 85 -4.12 -28.89 -5.97
C GLU A 85 -3.89 -29.18 -4.48
N ILE A 86 -2.75 -29.75 -4.09
CA ILE A 86 -2.45 -30.08 -2.69
C ILE A 86 -2.38 -28.79 -1.88
N THR A 87 -1.62 -27.82 -2.35
CA THR A 87 -1.50 -26.51 -1.72
C THR A 87 -2.85 -25.78 -1.64
N SER A 88 -3.68 -25.88 -2.70
CA SER A 88 -5.01 -25.26 -2.71
C SER A 88 -5.95 -25.91 -1.69
N ILE A 89 -5.87 -27.22 -1.46
CA ILE A 89 -6.63 -27.92 -0.42
C ILE A 89 -6.18 -27.46 0.97
N LYS A 90 -4.85 -27.41 1.21
CA LYS A 90 -4.29 -26.98 2.50
C LYS A 90 -4.63 -25.52 2.82
N MET A 91 -4.67 -24.66 1.81
CA MET A 91 -5.10 -23.26 1.95
C MET A 91 -6.56 -23.16 2.41
N GLN A 92 -7.47 -23.91 1.77
CA GLN A 92 -8.88 -23.95 2.17
C GLN A 92 -9.08 -24.54 3.56
N GLU A 93 -8.32 -25.57 3.92
CA GLU A 93 -8.35 -26.19 5.24
C GLU A 93 -8.00 -25.18 6.35
N ILE A 94 -6.89 -24.45 6.21
CA ILE A 94 -6.48 -23.47 7.21
C ILE A 94 -7.42 -22.26 7.26
N GLU A 95 -7.98 -21.82 6.13
CA GLU A 95 -8.98 -20.74 6.09
C GLU A 95 -10.26 -21.09 6.85
N MET A 96 -10.74 -22.34 6.72
CA MET A 96 -11.91 -22.83 7.48
C MET A 96 -11.62 -22.90 8.98
N ILE A 97 -10.44 -23.40 9.34
CA ILE A 97 -9.99 -23.49 10.74
C ILE A 97 -9.85 -22.10 11.36
N TYR A 98 -9.26 -21.15 10.63
CA TYR A 98 -9.15 -19.76 11.07
C TYR A 98 -10.53 -19.13 11.29
N SER A 99 -11.46 -19.28 10.36
CA SER A 99 -12.82 -18.75 10.49
C SER A 99 -13.56 -19.32 11.71
N LYS A 100 -13.41 -20.62 11.95
CA LYS A 100 -13.97 -21.28 13.14
C LYS A 100 -13.35 -20.71 14.42
N PHE A 101 -12.03 -20.60 14.48
CA PHE A 101 -11.32 -20.05 15.63
C PHE A 101 -11.73 -18.60 15.92
N ALA A 102 -11.82 -17.75 14.89
CA ALA A 102 -12.28 -16.38 15.04
C ALA A 102 -13.69 -16.29 15.66
N THR A 103 -14.60 -17.18 15.24
CA THR A 103 -15.94 -17.26 15.82
C THR A 103 -15.92 -17.72 17.29
N GLU A 104 -15.14 -18.76 17.59
CA GLU A 104 -15.02 -19.32 18.95
C GLU A 104 -14.36 -18.36 19.95
N THR A 105 -13.57 -17.40 19.48
CA THR A 105 -12.86 -16.40 20.31
C THR A 105 -13.50 -15.02 20.33
N ALA A 106 -14.59 -14.79 19.60
CA ALA A 106 -15.27 -13.49 19.50
C ALA A 106 -15.72 -12.90 20.85
N TRP A 107 -15.87 -13.71 21.88
CA TRP A 107 -16.23 -13.29 23.25
C TRP A 107 -15.08 -12.56 23.99
N ILE A 108 -13.83 -12.72 23.56
CA ILE A 108 -12.64 -12.22 24.31
C ILE A 108 -12.67 -10.70 24.43
N SER A 109 -12.76 -9.97 23.32
CA SER A 109 -12.75 -8.50 23.34
C SER A 109 -13.92 -7.88 24.14
N PRO A 110 -15.18 -8.33 24.01
CA PRO A 110 -16.26 -7.89 24.87
C PRO A 110 -15.99 -8.12 26.37
N GLU A 111 -15.52 -9.31 26.75
CA GLU A 111 -15.23 -9.61 28.16
C GLU A 111 -14.05 -8.79 28.71
N MET A 112 -13.02 -8.55 27.89
CA MET A 112 -11.91 -7.66 28.24
C MET A 112 -12.40 -6.24 28.54
N LEU A 113 -13.34 -5.72 27.74
CA LEU A 113 -13.93 -4.38 27.93
C LEU A 113 -14.84 -4.24 29.17
N GLU A 114 -15.25 -5.37 29.79
CA GLU A 114 -15.93 -5.35 31.09
C GLU A 114 -14.98 -5.04 32.25
N ILE A 115 -13.67 -5.27 32.08
CA ILE A 115 -12.65 -4.92 33.09
C ILE A 115 -12.52 -3.38 33.10
N PRO A 116 -12.64 -2.71 34.27
CA PRO A 116 -12.40 -1.28 34.35
C PRO A 116 -10.98 -0.90 33.90
N GLU A 117 -10.84 0.20 33.18
CA GLU A 117 -9.54 0.65 32.63
C GLU A 117 -8.51 0.88 33.76
N GLU A 118 -8.94 1.42 34.92
CA GLU A 118 -8.07 1.59 36.07
C GLU A 118 -7.53 0.25 36.58
N THR A 119 -8.39 -0.78 36.66
CA THR A 119 -7.99 -2.15 37.05
C THR A 119 -7.00 -2.74 36.04
N MET A 120 -7.26 -2.57 34.75
CA MET A 120 -6.34 -3.03 33.71
C MET A 120 -4.98 -2.32 33.81
N ASN A 121 -4.97 -1.01 34.06
CA ASN A 121 -3.74 -0.25 34.27
C ASN A 121 -2.94 -0.70 35.51
N GLU A 122 -3.62 -1.14 36.56
CA GLU A 122 -2.96 -1.79 37.74
C GLU A 122 -2.36 -3.13 37.36
N TRP A 123 -3.08 -3.95 36.60
CA TRP A 123 -2.57 -5.26 36.15
C TRP A 123 -1.35 -5.08 35.22
N ILE A 124 -1.40 -4.16 34.29
CA ILE A 124 -0.27 -3.83 33.40
C ILE A 124 0.97 -3.45 34.21
N LYS A 125 0.83 -2.66 35.29
CA LYS A 125 1.96 -2.31 36.18
C LYS A 125 2.54 -3.49 36.93
N LYS A 126 1.70 -4.46 37.30
CA LYS A 126 2.07 -5.59 38.16
C LYS A 126 2.66 -6.76 37.37
N TYR A 127 2.18 -7.02 36.13
CA TYR A 127 2.56 -8.18 35.34
C TYR A 127 3.40 -7.75 34.12
N PRO A 128 4.70 -8.16 34.05
CA PRO A 128 5.59 -7.80 32.93
C PRO A 128 5.04 -8.22 31.57
N GLU A 129 4.36 -9.37 31.49
CA GLU A 129 3.76 -9.91 30.25
C GLU A 129 2.69 -8.97 29.66
N LEU A 130 2.00 -8.22 30.52
CA LEU A 130 1.01 -7.23 30.08
C LEU A 130 1.65 -5.89 29.69
N GLN A 131 2.87 -5.58 30.18
CA GLN A 131 3.56 -4.37 29.77
C GLN A 131 3.93 -4.37 28.30
N GLU A 132 4.28 -5.53 27.73
CA GLU A 132 4.55 -5.69 26.30
C GLU A 132 3.30 -5.46 25.45
N ARG A 133 2.11 -5.64 26.02
CA ARG A 133 0.80 -5.48 25.37
C ARG A 133 0.11 -4.16 25.72
N LYS A 134 0.76 -3.33 26.52
CA LYS A 134 0.17 -2.08 27.05
C LYS A 134 -0.45 -1.22 25.95
N PHE A 135 0.24 -1.07 24.82
CA PHE A 135 -0.27 -0.22 23.74
C PHE A 135 -1.58 -0.80 23.17
N GLY A 136 -1.62 -2.07 22.78
CA GLY A 136 -2.84 -2.71 22.25
C GLY A 136 -4.00 -2.66 23.23
N LEU A 137 -3.72 -2.92 24.53
CA LEU A 137 -4.74 -2.83 25.58
C LEU A 137 -5.28 -1.40 25.76
N SER A 138 -4.41 -0.38 25.74
CA SER A 138 -4.87 1.02 25.82
C SER A 138 -5.68 1.44 24.58
N GLU A 139 -5.35 0.96 23.40
CA GLU A 139 -6.11 1.22 22.17
C GLU A 139 -7.52 0.63 22.22
N MET A 140 -7.67 -0.55 22.80
CA MET A 140 -8.99 -1.16 23.00
C MET A 140 -9.90 -0.24 23.86
N TYR A 141 -9.38 0.34 24.96
CA TYR A 141 -10.14 1.29 25.78
C TYR A 141 -10.39 2.62 25.07
N ARG A 142 -9.43 3.14 24.30
CA ARG A 142 -9.58 4.36 23.52
C ARG A 142 -10.75 4.26 22.54
N LEU A 143 -10.89 3.11 21.86
CA LEU A 143 -11.93 2.87 20.88
C LEU A 143 -13.27 2.40 21.47
N ARG A 144 -13.34 2.16 22.80
CA ARG A 144 -14.53 1.64 23.48
C ARG A 144 -15.79 2.46 23.21
N LYS A 145 -15.66 3.80 23.05
CA LYS A 145 -16.80 4.70 22.78
C LYS A 145 -17.53 4.40 21.47
N HIS A 146 -16.90 3.63 20.56
CA HIS A 146 -17.42 3.22 19.25
C HIS A 146 -17.85 1.75 19.21
N VAL A 147 -17.66 1.04 20.30
CA VAL A 147 -18.17 -0.34 20.48
C VAL A 147 -19.60 -0.24 20.99
N LEU A 148 -20.51 -0.95 20.32
CA LEU A 148 -21.92 -0.97 20.69
C LEU A 148 -22.20 -2.05 21.74
N SER A 149 -23.41 -2.05 22.31
CA SER A 149 -23.86 -3.13 23.17
C SER A 149 -23.98 -4.45 22.38
N GLU A 150 -23.87 -5.58 23.08
CA GLU A 150 -23.86 -6.93 22.47
C GLU A 150 -25.05 -7.14 21.51
N ASP A 151 -26.26 -6.78 21.93
CA ASP A 151 -27.50 -6.87 21.13
C ASP A 151 -27.43 -6.06 19.83
N LYS A 152 -26.77 -4.87 19.85
CA LYS A 152 -26.62 -4.03 18.67
C LYS A 152 -25.50 -4.53 17.75
N GLU A 153 -24.39 -5.03 18.31
CA GLU A 153 -23.33 -5.67 17.51
C GLU A 153 -23.84 -6.93 16.84
N GLU A 154 -24.64 -7.76 17.55
CA GLU A 154 -25.31 -8.93 16.98
C GLU A 154 -26.23 -8.54 15.83
N LEU A 155 -27.08 -7.52 16.05
CA LEU A 155 -27.97 -7.00 15.01
C LEU A 155 -27.17 -6.55 13.77
N LEU A 156 -26.10 -5.77 13.94
CA LEU A 156 -25.28 -5.31 12.82
C LEU A 156 -24.55 -6.46 12.12
N SER A 157 -24.18 -7.51 12.84
CA SER A 157 -23.50 -8.67 12.25
C SER A 157 -24.36 -9.40 11.22
N HIS A 158 -25.68 -9.42 11.38
CA HIS A 158 -26.62 -10.00 10.41
C HIS A 158 -26.60 -9.26 9.05
N PHE A 159 -26.16 -8.00 9.01
CA PHE A 159 -26.04 -7.21 7.78
C PHE A 159 -24.64 -7.28 7.16
N SER A 160 -23.66 -7.96 7.79
CA SER A 160 -22.27 -7.94 7.37
C SER A 160 -22.05 -8.38 5.91
N GLN A 161 -22.71 -9.46 5.47
CA GLN A 161 -22.66 -9.93 4.08
C GLN A 161 -23.26 -8.91 3.10
N PHE A 162 -24.41 -8.32 3.46
CA PHE A 162 -25.06 -7.30 2.65
C PHE A 162 -24.19 -6.05 2.51
N MET A 163 -23.45 -5.68 3.55
CA MET A 163 -22.55 -4.53 3.54
C MET A 163 -21.40 -4.66 2.52
N GLY A 164 -20.98 -5.88 2.17
CA GLY A 164 -19.96 -6.15 1.15
C GLY A 164 -20.48 -6.08 -0.30
N SER A 165 -21.77 -6.34 -0.51
CA SER A 165 -22.36 -6.59 -1.83
C SER A 165 -22.10 -5.48 -2.86
N SER A 166 -22.02 -4.21 -2.46
CA SER A 166 -21.75 -3.11 -3.38
C SER A 166 -20.34 -3.20 -3.99
N SER A 167 -19.36 -3.65 -3.22
CA SER A 167 -18.00 -3.87 -3.72
C SER A 167 -17.93 -5.07 -4.67
N ASP A 168 -18.70 -6.14 -4.37
CA ASP A 168 -18.81 -7.31 -5.25
C ASP A 168 -19.47 -6.93 -6.58
N ILE A 169 -20.57 -6.16 -6.55
CA ILE A 169 -21.24 -5.67 -7.77
C ILE A 169 -20.29 -4.78 -8.60
N TYR A 170 -19.46 -3.96 -7.95
CA TYR A 170 -18.43 -3.21 -8.66
C TYR A 170 -17.43 -4.12 -9.37
N ALA A 171 -16.96 -5.16 -8.69
CA ALA A 171 -16.02 -6.12 -9.27
C ALA A 171 -16.62 -6.82 -10.49
N GLU A 172 -17.86 -7.34 -10.37
CA GLU A 172 -18.54 -7.98 -11.49
C GLU A 172 -18.75 -7.01 -12.67
N LEU A 173 -19.23 -5.80 -12.42
CA LEU A 173 -19.45 -4.81 -13.47
C LEU A 173 -18.15 -4.38 -14.16
N SER A 174 -17.07 -4.14 -13.40
CA SER A 174 -15.83 -3.56 -13.92
C SER A 174 -14.85 -4.59 -14.51
N ILE A 175 -15.03 -5.89 -14.19
CA ILE A 175 -14.15 -6.97 -14.63
C ILE A 175 -14.87 -7.93 -15.57
N SER A 176 -16.04 -8.46 -15.14
CA SER A 176 -16.74 -9.54 -15.83
C SER A 176 -17.69 -9.05 -16.92
N ASP A 177 -18.50 -8.03 -16.62
CA ASP A 177 -19.60 -7.57 -17.50
C ASP A 177 -19.23 -6.41 -18.42
N ILE A 178 -18.13 -5.70 -18.13
CA ILE A 178 -17.70 -4.56 -18.94
C ILE A 178 -17.36 -4.99 -20.37
N LYS A 179 -18.00 -4.30 -21.33
CA LYS A 179 -17.72 -4.54 -22.75
C LYS A 179 -16.71 -3.52 -23.24
N TRP A 180 -15.50 -4.00 -23.54
CA TRP A 180 -14.45 -3.17 -24.07
C TRP A 180 -14.71 -2.75 -25.50
N ASN A 181 -14.63 -1.45 -25.79
CA ASN A 181 -14.72 -0.95 -27.14
C ASN A 181 -13.47 -1.35 -27.94
N THR A 182 -13.69 -1.79 -29.17
CA THR A 182 -12.63 -2.17 -30.11
C THR A 182 -12.23 -0.95 -30.93
N VAL A 183 -10.92 -0.77 -31.15
CA VAL A 183 -10.35 0.34 -31.92
C VAL A 183 -9.35 -0.20 -32.93
N LYS A 184 -9.35 0.39 -34.13
CA LYS A 184 -8.33 0.19 -35.16
C LYS A 184 -7.26 1.26 -35.04
N PHE A 185 -6.04 0.85 -34.73
CA PHE A 185 -4.88 1.73 -34.58
C PHE A 185 -4.20 2.04 -35.91
N SER A 186 -3.30 3.03 -35.91
CA SER A 186 -2.53 3.43 -37.08
C SER A 186 -1.70 2.31 -37.71
N THR A 187 -1.34 1.29 -36.92
CA THR A 187 -0.67 0.04 -37.35
C THR A 187 -1.58 -0.87 -38.19
N GLY A 188 -2.89 -0.61 -38.22
CA GLY A 188 -3.90 -1.49 -38.81
C GLY A 188 -4.43 -2.57 -37.87
N GLU A 189 -3.87 -2.71 -36.69
CA GLU A 189 -4.33 -3.63 -35.65
C GLU A 189 -5.66 -3.16 -35.08
N GLU A 190 -6.60 -4.10 -34.90
CA GLU A 190 -7.91 -3.85 -34.33
C GLU A 190 -8.11 -4.74 -33.10
N ILE A 191 -8.16 -4.12 -31.91
CA ILE A 191 -8.22 -4.80 -30.63
C ILE A 191 -9.18 -4.14 -29.65
N PRO A 192 -9.82 -4.91 -28.74
CA PRO A 192 -10.58 -4.36 -27.63
C PRO A 192 -9.62 -3.73 -26.60
N VAL A 193 -9.96 -2.51 -26.13
CA VAL A 193 -9.12 -1.73 -25.23
C VAL A 193 -9.51 -1.99 -23.78
N SER A 194 -8.96 -3.05 -23.18
CA SER A 194 -9.03 -3.30 -21.73
C SER A 194 -8.09 -2.38 -20.95
N ASN A 195 -8.18 -2.40 -19.60
CA ASN A 195 -7.26 -1.64 -18.74
C ASN A 195 -5.78 -1.97 -19.00
N GLY A 196 -5.43 -3.23 -19.20
CA GLY A 196 -4.05 -3.65 -19.50
C GLY A 196 -3.59 -3.20 -20.88
N VAL A 197 -4.44 -3.33 -21.91
CA VAL A 197 -4.15 -2.85 -23.28
C VAL A 197 -3.96 -1.34 -23.28
N TYR A 198 -4.84 -0.59 -22.60
CA TYR A 198 -4.75 0.85 -22.44
C TYR A 198 -3.40 1.26 -21.83
N SER A 199 -3.04 0.69 -20.68
CA SER A 199 -1.78 1.02 -20.01
C SER A 199 -0.57 0.75 -20.90
N LYS A 200 -0.55 -0.39 -21.61
CA LYS A 200 0.50 -0.73 -22.57
C LYS A 200 0.62 0.29 -23.70
N ILE A 201 -0.52 0.67 -24.31
CA ILE A 201 -0.53 1.64 -25.42
C ILE A 201 -0.02 3.00 -24.95
N LEU A 202 -0.47 3.48 -23.78
CA LEU A 202 -0.03 4.77 -23.26
C LEU A 202 1.47 4.78 -22.93
N ALA A 203 2.03 3.68 -22.50
CA ALA A 203 3.46 3.59 -22.17
C ALA A 203 4.36 3.42 -23.39
N THR A 204 3.88 2.78 -24.47
CA THR A 204 4.76 2.35 -25.58
C THR A 204 4.44 2.94 -26.94
N ASN A 205 3.21 3.41 -27.17
CA ASN A 205 2.83 3.91 -28.49
C ASN A 205 3.18 5.39 -28.65
N ARG A 206 4.12 5.71 -29.53
CA ARG A 206 4.59 7.08 -29.82
C ARG A 206 3.56 7.94 -30.55
N ASN A 207 2.56 7.34 -31.24
CA ASN A 207 1.52 8.06 -31.94
C ASN A 207 0.48 8.62 -30.95
N GLN A 208 0.37 9.93 -30.83
CA GLN A 208 -0.58 10.59 -29.94
C GLN A 208 -2.04 10.25 -30.27
N GLU A 209 -2.39 10.17 -31.57
CA GLU A 209 -3.76 9.82 -32.00
C GLU A 209 -4.13 8.38 -31.57
N ASP A 210 -3.20 7.44 -31.62
CA ASP A 210 -3.46 6.08 -31.13
C ASP A 210 -3.67 6.06 -29.60
N ARG A 211 -2.90 6.87 -28.83
CA ARG A 211 -3.12 7.00 -27.38
C ARG A 211 -4.48 7.63 -27.08
N LYS A 212 -4.89 8.65 -27.88
CA LYS A 212 -6.21 9.25 -27.79
C LYS A 212 -7.32 8.23 -28.06
N LEU A 213 -7.20 7.47 -29.16
CA LEU A 213 -8.18 6.42 -29.50
C LEU A 213 -8.29 5.38 -28.37
N ALA A 214 -7.17 4.96 -27.78
CA ALA A 214 -7.19 4.05 -26.64
C ALA A 214 -7.87 4.67 -25.42
N PHE A 215 -7.62 5.94 -25.13
CA PHE A 215 -8.26 6.69 -24.05
C PHE A 215 -9.78 6.78 -24.26
N GLU A 216 -10.21 7.20 -25.44
CA GLU A 216 -11.63 7.33 -25.77
C GLU A 216 -12.34 5.97 -25.68
N ALA A 217 -11.73 4.91 -26.21
CA ALA A 217 -12.30 3.57 -26.18
C ALA A 217 -12.48 3.05 -24.74
N LEU A 218 -11.46 3.19 -23.91
CA LEU A 218 -11.52 2.75 -22.51
C LEU A 218 -12.61 3.51 -21.74
N TYR A 219 -12.54 4.85 -21.73
CA TYR A 219 -13.45 5.65 -20.92
C TYR A 219 -14.87 5.66 -21.44
N LYS A 220 -15.07 5.45 -22.75
CA LYS A 220 -16.41 5.20 -23.30
C LYS A 220 -17.02 3.91 -22.77
N SER A 221 -16.22 2.87 -22.55
CA SER A 221 -16.71 1.63 -21.92
C SER A 221 -17.24 1.86 -20.50
N TYR A 222 -16.55 2.69 -19.71
CA TYR A 222 -17.03 3.10 -18.38
C TYR A 222 -18.25 4.05 -18.48
N GLU A 223 -18.25 5.01 -19.42
CA GLU A 223 -19.36 5.95 -19.63
C GLU A 223 -20.67 5.23 -19.96
N ASN A 224 -20.62 4.15 -20.72
CA ASN A 224 -21.80 3.36 -21.07
C ASN A 224 -22.55 2.84 -19.84
N SER A 225 -21.86 2.67 -18.69
CA SER A 225 -22.43 2.21 -17.43
C SER A 225 -22.30 3.23 -16.30
N LYS A 226 -22.08 4.53 -16.61
CA LYS A 226 -21.82 5.57 -15.60
C LYS A 226 -22.89 5.66 -14.52
N ASN A 227 -24.16 5.46 -14.87
CA ASN A 227 -25.27 5.51 -13.93
C ASN A 227 -25.19 4.37 -12.91
N THR A 228 -24.80 3.17 -13.36
CA THR A 228 -24.63 2.00 -12.49
C THR A 228 -23.43 2.19 -11.58
N PHE A 229 -22.28 2.61 -12.11
CA PHE A 229 -21.10 2.93 -11.29
C PHE A 229 -21.42 3.99 -10.22
N ALA A 230 -22.13 5.06 -10.57
CA ALA A 230 -22.54 6.08 -9.61
C ALA A 230 -23.52 5.54 -8.56
N ALA A 231 -24.44 4.67 -8.92
CA ALA A 231 -25.36 4.04 -7.98
C ALA A 231 -24.63 3.14 -6.98
N ILE A 232 -23.65 2.37 -7.44
CA ILE A 232 -22.79 1.52 -6.60
C ILE A 232 -21.97 2.40 -5.66
N TYR A 233 -21.29 3.44 -6.17
CA TYR A 233 -20.47 4.34 -5.36
C TYR A 233 -21.33 5.05 -4.30
N ARG A 234 -22.49 5.56 -4.67
CA ARG A 234 -23.44 6.14 -3.70
C ARG A 234 -23.83 5.15 -2.60
N ALA A 235 -24.12 3.89 -2.94
CA ALA A 235 -24.43 2.87 -1.95
C ALA A 235 -23.29 2.62 -0.97
N ILE A 236 -22.03 2.65 -1.44
CA ILE A 236 -20.82 2.53 -0.61
C ILE A 236 -20.70 3.72 0.32
N VAL A 237 -20.83 4.95 -0.20
CA VAL A 237 -20.75 6.17 0.63
C VAL A 237 -21.87 6.17 1.68
N GLN A 238 -23.12 5.81 1.31
CA GLN A 238 -24.25 5.69 2.24
C GLN A 238 -24.00 4.64 3.33
N ARG A 239 -23.43 3.48 2.97
CA ARG A 239 -23.01 2.44 3.93
C ARG A 239 -21.99 2.98 4.94
N ASN A 240 -20.99 3.73 4.46
CA ASN A 240 -19.97 4.31 5.32
C ASN A 240 -20.57 5.33 6.30
N VAL A 241 -21.42 6.23 5.81
CA VAL A 241 -22.13 7.23 6.64
C VAL A 241 -23.06 6.54 7.65
N ALA A 242 -23.82 5.52 7.24
CA ALA A 242 -24.65 4.75 8.15
C ALA A 242 -23.85 4.06 9.26
N SER A 243 -22.70 3.48 8.90
CA SER A 243 -21.78 2.86 9.88
C SER A 243 -21.18 3.89 10.85
N CYS A 244 -20.88 5.10 10.37
CA CYS A 244 -20.42 6.21 11.23
C CYS A 244 -21.49 6.62 12.23
N ASN A 245 -22.70 6.83 11.75
CA ASN A 245 -23.84 7.22 12.60
C ASN A 245 -24.16 6.13 13.65
N ALA A 246 -24.13 4.86 13.24
CA ALA A 246 -24.39 3.74 14.15
C ALA A 246 -23.35 3.64 15.28
N ARG A 247 -22.08 3.99 15.01
CA ARG A 247 -20.95 3.88 15.94
C ARG A 247 -20.51 5.20 16.57
N ASN A 248 -21.32 6.26 16.44
CA ASN A 248 -21.08 7.57 17.04
C ASN A 248 -19.76 8.25 16.59
N TYR A 249 -19.38 8.13 15.33
CA TYR A 249 -18.33 8.96 14.72
C TYR A 249 -18.93 10.26 14.17
N GLU A 250 -18.15 11.33 14.17
CA GLU A 250 -18.59 12.64 13.66
C GLU A 250 -18.74 12.64 12.13
N SER A 251 -17.85 11.94 11.43
CA SER A 251 -17.87 11.80 9.97
C SER A 251 -17.21 10.50 9.50
N SER A 252 -17.36 10.19 8.24
CA SER A 252 -16.68 9.05 7.61
C SER A 252 -15.16 9.21 7.62
N LEU A 253 -14.68 10.45 7.46
CA LEU A 253 -13.26 10.77 7.59
C LEU A 253 -12.76 10.51 9.02
N ASP A 254 -13.49 10.99 10.04
CA ASP A 254 -13.09 10.75 11.44
C ASP A 254 -12.99 9.28 11.78
N ARG A 255 -13.97 8.48 11.31
CA ARG A 255 -13.91 7.02 11.48
C ARG A 255 -12.65 6.42 10.85
N ALA A 256 -12.28 6.86 9.66
CA ALA A 256 -11.10 6.35 8.97
C ALA A 256 -9.79 6.74 9.68
N LEU A 257 -9.72 7.94 10.24
CA LEU A 257 -8.53 8.47 10.92
C LEU A 257 -8.40 7.96 12.36
N GLU A 258 -9.52 7.90 13.09
CA GLU A 258 -9.51 7.60 14.54
C GLU A 258 -9.04 6.18 14.84
N ASN A 259 -9.29 5.20 13.95
CA ASN A 259 -8.80 3.84 14.13
C ASN A 259 -7.28 3.76 14.34
N LYS A 260 -6.52 4.73 13.82
CA LYS A 260 -5.05 4.83 13.96
C LYS A 260 -4.62 6.08 14.72
N ASN A 261 -5.56 6.75 15.36
CA ASN A 261 -5.36 8.00 16.09
C ASN A 261 -4.63 9.07 15.26
N ILE A 262 -5.09 9.26 14.03
CA ILE A 262 -4.53 10.27 13.12
C ILE A 262 -5.36 11.55 13.25
N PRO A 263 -4.73 12.69 13.59
CA PRO A 263 -5.43 13.98 13.65
C PRO A 263 -5.99 14.39 12.27
N ARG A 264 -7.16 15.04 12.24
CA ARG A 264 -7.77 15.57 11.01
C ARG A 264 -6.85 16.54 10.25
N GLU A 265 -6.06 17.28 10.99
CA GLU A 265 -5.08 18.23 10.46
C GLU A 265 -4.10 17.59 9.50
N VAL A 266 -3.78 16.31 9.67
CA VAL A 266 -2.92 15.55 8.74
C VAL A 266 -3.54 15.49 7.36
N TYR A 267 -4.81 15.15 7.29
CA TYR A 267 -5.53 15.03 6.02
C TYR A 267 -5.66 16.39 5.32
N PHE A 268 -6.05 17.41 6.07
CA PHE A 268 -6.26 18.75 5.49
C PHE A 268 -4.93 19.44 5.15
N SER A 269 -3.88 19.29 5.97
CA SER A 269 -2.54 19.79 5.65
C SER A 269 -1.98 19.14 4.37
N LEU A 270 -2.21 17.83 4.17
CA LEU A 270 -1.85 17.15 2.92
C LEU A 270 -2.56 17.80 1.73
N VAL A 271 -3.90 17.92 1.80
CA VAL A 271 -4.72 18.46 0.70
C VAL A 271 -4.33 19.91 0.38
N GLU A 272 -4.23 20.76 1.39
CA GLU A 272 -3.89 22.16 1.24
C GLU A 272 -2.48 22.35 0.67
N SER A 273 -1.47 21.73 1.29
CA SER A 273 -0.09 21.83 0.81
C SER A 273 0.05 21.35 -0.63
N THR A 274 -0.57 20.20 -0.98
CA THR A 274 -0.51 19.70 -2.35
C THR A 274 -1.16 20.64 -3.35
N GLN A 275 -2.30 21.26 -3.02
CA GLN A 275 -2.99 22.21 -3.88
C GLN A 275 -2.25 23.54 -4.03
N GLU A 276 -1.55 24.00 -2.99
CA GLU A 276 -0.69 25.18 -3.03
C GLU A 276 0.57 24.94 -3.87
N ASN A 277 1.11 23.72 -3.86
CA ASN A 277 2.37 23.33 -4.50
C ASN A 277 2.16 22.62 -5.85
N THR A 278 1.25 23.08 -6.70
CA THR A 278 1.03 22.50 -8.04
C THR A 278 1.95 23.06 -9.13
N ALA A 279 2.74 24.09 -8.85
CA ALA A 279 3.65 24.69 -9.83
C ALA A 279 4.70 23.69 -10.38
N PRO A 280 5.38 22.85 -9.56
CA PRO A 280 6.29 21.84 -10.08
C PRO A 280 5.59 20.81 -10.98
N LEU A 281 4.38 20.37 -10.63
CA LEU A 281 3.59 19.46 -11.44
C LEU A 281 3.31 20.04 -12.85
N ARG A 282 2.90 21.31 -12.91
CA ARG A 282 2.64 22.01 -14.18
C ARG A 282 3.92 22.19 -14.99
N ARG A 283 5.03 22.55 -14.33
CA ARG A 283 6.35 22.63 -14.97
C ARG A 283 6.77 21.29 -15.59
N TYR A 284 6.52 20.18 -14.90
CA TYR A 284 6.79 18.84 -15.42
C TYR A 284 6.02 18.55 -16.71
N VAL A 285 4.73 18.84 -16.71
CA VAL A 285 3.88 18.71 -17.92
C VAL A 285 4.43 19.53 -19.07
N GLU A 286 4.80 20.80 -18.84
CA GLU A 286 5.36 21.67 -19.88
C GLU A 286 6.71 21.16 -20.42
N LEU A 287 7.59 20.63 -19.57
CA LEU A 287 8.84 20.01 -20.01
C LEU A 287 8.58 18.78 -20.88
N ARG A 288 7.64 17.90 -20.47
CA ARG A 288 7.25 16.73 -21.25
C ARG A 288 6.64 17.13 -22.59
N LYS A 289 5.73 18.11 -22.59
CA LYS A 289 5.10 18.65 -23.80
C LYS A 289 6.14 19.11 -24.81
N LYS A 290 7.16 19.86 -24.35
CA LYS A 290 8.27 20.34 -25.19
C LYS A 290 9.11 19.17 -25.73
N ALA A 291 9.56 18.28 -24.84
CA ALA A 291 10.44 17.18 -25.21
C ALA A 291 9.78 16.17 -26.15
N LEU A 292 8.50 15.91 -25.96
CA LEU A 292 7.68 15.04 -26.84
C LEU A 292 7.19 15.77 -28.11
N LYS A 293 7.45 17.08 -28.24
CA LYS A 293 7.05 17.93 -29.37
C LYS A 293 5.54 17.90 -29.62
N LEU A 294 4.75 17.87 -28.58
CA LEU A 294 3.29 17.85 -28.64
C LEU A 294 2.74 19.28 -28.80
N LYS A 295 1.71 19.46 -29.62
CA LYS A 295 0.99 20.74 -29.74
C LYS A 295 0.13 21.00 -28.51
N GLU A 296 -0.57 19.98 -28.06
CA GLU A 296 -1.38 19.95 -26.86
C GLU A 296 -1.00 18.71 -26.03
N TYR A 297 -1.07 18.84 -24.70
CA TYR A 297 -0.77 17.74 -23.77
C TYR A 297 -2.07 17.29 -23.11
N HIS A 298 -2.35 16.01 -23.21
CA HIS A 298 -3.55 15.39 -22.68
C HIS A 298 -3.21 14.38 -21.57
N TYR A 299 -4.20 13.96 -20.82
CA TYR A 299 -4.01 12.96 -19.78
C TYR A 299 -3.41 11.63 -20.31
N TYR A 300 -3.75 11.24 -21.51
CA TYR A 300 -3.20 10.05 -22.17
C TYR A 300 -1.73 10.18 -22.63
N ASP A 301 -1.10 11.34 -22.42
CA ASP A 301 0.32 11.55 -22.70
C ASP A 301 1.21 11.38 -21.45
N ASN A 302 0.61 11.10 -20.29
CA ASN A 302 1.36 11.02 -19.04
C ASN A 302 2.34 9.85 -18.96
N SER A 303 2.03 8.72 -19.60
CA SER A 303 2.78 7.47 -19.43
C SER A 303 3.84 7.22 -20.49
N ILE A 304 3.83 7.95 -21.62
CA ILE A 304 4.83 7.76 -22.68
C ILE A 304 6.17 8.34 -22.25
N ASN A 305 7.24 7.57 -22.31
CA ASN A 305 8.57 8.05 -21.97
C ASN A 305 9.09 9.08 -22.98
N ILE A 306 9.79 10.11 -22.52
CA ILE A 306 10.45 11.13 -23.37
C ILE A 306 11.51 10.46 -24.25
N VAL A 307 12.28 9.55 -23.65
CA VAL A 307 13.36 8.81 -24.34
C VAL A 307 13.10 7.31 -24.33
N ASP A 308 13.60 6.62 -25.36
CA ASP A 308 13.64 5.16 -25.40
C ASP A 308 14.93 4.69 -24.76
N TYR A 309 14.81 4.04 -23.60
CA TYR A 309 15.95 3.51 -22.85
C TYR A 309 15.69 2.07 -22.46
N ASN A 310 16.46 1.12 -23.04
CA ASN A 310 16.24 -0.32 -22.96
C ASN A 310 17.47 -1.06 -22.44
N LYS A 311 18.24 -0.47 -21.51
CA LYS A 311 19.37 -1.14 -20.88
C LYS A 311 18.88 -2.33 -20.05
N ILE A 312 19.59 -3.44 -20.15
CA ILE A 312 19.35 -4.64 -19.36
C ILE A 312 20.07 -4.51 -18.02
N PHE A 313 19.32 -4.65 -16.94
CA PHE A 313 19.80 -4.64 -15.57
C PHE A 313 19.74 -6.06 -15.00
N LYS A 314 20.83 -6.83 -15.16
CA LYS A 314 20.87 -8.18 -14.60
C LYS A 314 20.67 -8.17 -13.09
N TYR A 315 19.95 -9.17 -12.58
CA TYR A 315 19.61 -9.23 -11.16
C TYR A 315 20.85 -9.17 -10.24
N ASP A 316 21.94 -9.86 -10.59
CA ASP A 316 23.15 -9.86 -9.77
C ASP A 316 23.82 -8.48 -9.74
N ASP A 317 23.77 -7.70 -10.82
CA ASP A 317 24.26 -6.31 -10.86
C ASP A 317 23.32 -5.38 -10.06
N ALA A 318 22.01 -5.55 -10.19
CA ALA A 318 20.99 -4.78 -9.45
C ALA A 318 21.13 -4.97 -7.93
N LYS A 319 21.38 -6.19 -7.45
CA LYS A 319 21.65 -6.46 -6.03
C LYS A 319 22.82 -5.61 -5.51
N GLU A 320 23.92 -5.59 -6.24
CA GLU A 320 25.10 -4.84 -5.85
C GLU A 320 24.82 -3.32 -5.83
N MET A 321 24.03 -2.84 -6.81
CA MET A 321 23.63 -1.44 -6.85
C MET A 321 22.78 -1.06 -5.65
N VAL A 322 21.74 -1.87 -5.33
CA VAL A 322 20.87 -1.63 -4.18
C VAL A 322 21.65 -1.73 -2.86
N LEU A 323 22.53 -2.72 -2.70
CA LEU A 323 23.35 -2.86 -1.50
C LEU A 323 24.29 -1.66 -1.28
N LYS A 324 24.84 -1.10 -2.35
CA LYS A 324 25.69 0.12 -2.27
C LYS A 324 24.87 1.38 -2.01
N SER A 325 23.66 1.45 -2.54
CA SER A 325 22.80 2.63 -2.38
C SER A 325 22.45 2.91 -0.91
N VAL A 326 22.41 1.90 -0.06
CA VAL A 326 22.05 2.01 1.36
C VAL A 326 23.26 2.26 2.30
N GLU A 327 24.47 2.47 1.77
CA GLU A 327 25.65 2.85 2.58
C GLU A 327 25.38 4.00 3.58
N PRO A 328 24.61 5.06 3.24
CA PRO A 328 24.31 6.13 4.19
C PRO A 328 23.58 5.68 5.45
N LEU A 329 22.91 4.50 5.43
CA LEU A 329 22.18 3.93 6.57
C LEU A 329 23.07 3.15 7.54
N GLY A 330 24.35 2.96 7.21
CA GLY A 330 25.35 2.35 8.06
C GLY A 330 25.53 0.84 7.86
N GLU A 331 26.60 0.32 8.46
CA GLU A 331 27.07 -1.04 8.22
C GLU A 331 26.08 -2.12 8.69
N ASP A 332 25.41 -1.93 9.84
CA ASP A 332 24.41 -2.90 10.34
C ASP A 332 23.25 -3.06 9.36
N TYR A 333 22.73 -1.95 8.82
CA TYR A 333 21.67 -1.99 7.81
C TYR A 333 22.12 -2.70 6.53
N GLN A 334 23.33 -2.42 6.04
CA GLN A 334 23.90 -3.10 4.86
C GLN A 334 24.09 -4.60 5.09
N GLN A 335 24.58 -5.01 6.26
CA GLN A 335 24.76 -6.43 6.57
C GLN A 335 23.44 -7.18 6.63
N LYS A 336 22.39 -6.59 7.23
CA LYS A 336 21.05 -7.15 7.24
C LYS A 336 20.48 -7.28 5.82
N MET A 337 20.64 -6.26 4.98
CA MET A 337 20.23 -6.31 3.58
C MET A 337 20.99 -7.40 2.81
N LYS A 338 22.29 -7.54 3.04
CA LYS A 338 23.10 -8.60 2.43
C LYS A 338 22.61 -10.00 2.82
N ARG A 339 22.23 -10.22 4.08
CA ARG A 339 21.58 -11.46 4.52
C ARG A 339 20.29 -11.71 3.76
N ALA A 340 19.39 -10.73 3.74
CA ALA A 340 18.11 -10.85 3.04
C ALA A 340 18.28 -11.28 1.58
N ILE A 341 19.27 -10.74 0.88
CA ILE A 341 19.53 -11.03 -0.54
C ILE A 341 20.17 -12.42 -0.76
N SER A 342 20.90 -12.97 0.23
CA SER A 342 21.77 -14.13 0.01
C SER A 342 21.29 -15.44 0.65
N GLU A 343 20.36 -15.40 1.61
CA GLU A 343 19.99 -16.56 2.44
C GLU A 343 18.73 -17.31 1.94
N GLY A 344 18.32 -17.12 0.67
CA GLY A 344 17.17 -17.83 0.10
C GLY A 344 15.81 -17.22 0.52
N TRP A 345 15.77 -15.94 0.84
CA TRP A 345 14.56 -15.22 1.22
C TRP A 345 13.80 -14.62 0.04
N LEU A 346 14.41 -14.63 -1.17
CA LEU A 346 13.85 -14.05 -2.37
C LEU A 346 13.50 -15.13 -3.41
N ASP A 347 12.29 -15.06 -3.96
CA ASP A 347 11.91 -15.79 -5.18
C ASP A 347 11.87 -14.79 -6.34
N VAL A 348 12.91 -14.85 -7.18
CA VAL A 348 13.32 -13.71 -8.02
C VAL A 348 12.58 -13.64 -9.35
N PHE A 349 12.56 -14.75 -10.11
CA PHE A 349 12.15 -14.71 -11.51
C PHE A 349 10.69 -15.11 -11.72
N GLU A 350 10.09 -14.54 -12.77
CA GLU A 350 8.78 -14.98 -13.26
C GLU A 350 8.82 -16.42 -13.75
N THR A 351 7.85 -17.22 -13.32
CA THR A 351 7.65 -18.60 -13.76
C THR A 351 6.20 -18.84 -14.11
N LYS A 352 5.94 -19.96 -14.80
CA LYS A 352 4.57 -20.36 -15.14
C LYS A 352 3.74 -20.54 -13.87
N ASN A 353 2.52 -20.02 -13.86
CA ASN A 353 1.55 -20.07 -12.77
C ASN A 353 1.95 -19.33 -11.48
N LYS A 354 3.09 -18.65 -11.45
CA LYS A 354 3.50 -17.81 -10.32
C LYS A 354 2.65 -16.54 -10.28
N ARG A 355 2.28 -16.10 -9.09
CA ARG A 355 1.57 -14.83 -8.86
C ARG A 355 2.38 -13.66 -9.42
N SER A 356 1.69 -12.77 -10.14
CA SER A 356 2.29 -11.54 -10.68
C SER A 356 2.49 -10.48 -9.60
N GLY A 357 3.32 -9.47 -9.91
CA GLY A 357 3.67 -8.39 -9.00
C GLY A 357 4.87 -8.73 -8.10
N ALA A 358 5.04 -7.96 -7.04
CA ALA A 358 6.06 -8.14 -6.02
C ALA A 358 5.47 -7.88 -4.64
N TYR A 359 6.05 -8.48 -3.61
CA TYR A 359 5.73 -8.19 -2.21
C TYR A 359 6.84 -8.68 -1.27
N SER A 360 6.87 -8.09 -0.08
CA SER A 360 7.60 -8.61 1.08
C SER A 360 6.60 -9.02 2.16
N ILE A 361 6.81 -10.18 2.78
CA ILE A 361 5.97 -10.70 3.85
C ILE A 361 6.85 -11.16 5.01
N ASN A 362 6.45 -10.86 6.24
CA ASN A 362 7.22 -11.20 7.44
C ASN A 362 6.61 -12.38 8.19
N ILE A 363 7.46 -13.25 8.72
CA ILE A 363 7.08 -14.27 9.69
C ILE A 363 7.93 -14.05 10.94
N TYR A 364 7.29 -13.62 12.02
CA TYR A 364 7.96 -13.42 13.30
C TYR A 364 8.66 -14.71 13.73
N ASP A 365 9.72 -14.75 14.39
CA ASP A 365 10.51 -15.94 14.76
C ASP A 365 11.15 -16.71 13.57
N VAL A 366 10.96 -16.27 12.31
CA VAL A 366 11.62 -16.83 11.12
C VAL A 366 12.44 -15.73 10.44
N HIS A 367 11.96 -15.17 9.39
CA HIS A 367 12.50 -14.00 8.68
C HIS A 367 11.50 -13.53 7.61
N PRO A 368 11.68 -12.34 7.03
CA PRO A 368 10.88 -11.92 5.89
C PRO A 368 11.19 -12.75 4.63
N TYR A 369 10.18 -12.87 3.78
CA TYR A 369 10.29 -13.42 2.42
C TYR A 369 9.84 -12.39 1.40
N MET A 370 10.45 -12.44 0.20
CA MET A 370 10.14 -11.52 -0.88
C MET A 370 9.84 -12.27 -2.18
N LEU A 371 8.69 -11.99 -2.80
CA LEU A 371 8.36 -12.46 -4.15
C LEU A 371 8.63 -11.35 -5.14
N LEU A 372 9.32 -11.68 -6.22
CA LEU A 372 9.59 -10.82 -7.37
C LEU A 372 9.20 -11.53 -8.67
N ASN A 373 9.02 -10.76 -9.74
CA ASN A 373 8.91 -11.24 -11.11
C ASN A 373 9.91 -10.49 -12.00
N TYR A 374 11.19 -10.57 -11.64
CA TYR A 374 12.29 -9.78 -12.17
C TYR A 374 12.52 -10.04 -13.67
N GLN A 375 12.46 -9.02 -14.52
CA GLN A 375 12.58 -9.06 -15.98
C GLN A 375 13.77 -8.26 -16.54
N GLU A 376 14.71 -7.88 -15.70
CA GLU A 376 15.94 -7.17 -16.04
C GLU A 376 15.71 -5.74 -16.57
N THR A 377 14.62 -5.10 -16.19
CA THR A 377 14.30 -3.71 -16.52
C THR A 377 14.82 -2.74 -15.44
N MET A 378 14.81 -1.44 -15.75
CA MET A 378 15.09 -0.40 -14.75
C MET A 378 14.06 -0.42 -13.62
N ASP A 379 12.79 -0.59 -13.96
CA ASP A 379 11.68 -0.66 -12.99
C ASP A 379 11.88 -1.81 -11.99
N ASP A 380 12.41 -2.96 -12.43
CA ASP A 380 12.73 -4.07 -11.53
C ASP A 380 13.82 -3.75 -10.52
N VAL A 381 14.76 -2.85 -10.85
CA VAL A 381 15.79 -2.40 -9.88
C VAL A 381 15.13 -1.58 -8.77
N PHE A 382 14.19 -0.70 -9.11
CA PHE A 382 13.41 0.07 -8.14
C PHE A 382 12.48 -0.82 -7.32
N THR A 383 11.81 -1.78 -7.96
CA THR A 383 10.98 -2.77 -7.26
C THR A 383 11.80 -3.58 -6.26
N LEU A 384 13.00 -4.04 -6.63
CA LEU A 384 13.91 -4.72 -5.70
C LEU A 384 14.29 -3.84 -4.50
N ALA A 385 14.62 -2.57 -4.74
CA ALA A 385 14.94 -1.63 -3.67
C ALA A 385 13.74 -1.35 -2.76
N HIS A 386 12.54 -1.22 -3.34
CA HIS A 386 11.27 -1.03 -2.65
C HIS A 386 10.97 -2.19 -1.70
N GLU A 387 10.94 -3.41 -2.22
CA GLU A 387 10.63 -4.61 -1.43
C GLU A 387 11.70 -4.89 -0.36
N LEU A 388 12.97 -4.60 -0.65
CA LEU A 388 14.02 -4.64 0.37
C LEU A 388 13.80 -3.59 1.47
N GLY A 389 13.18 -2.46 1.17
CA GLY A 389 12.75 -1.49 2.18
C GLY A 389 11.77 -2.09 3.19
N HIS A 390 10.73 -2.75 2.71
CA HIS A 390 9.79 -3.49 3.54
C HIS A 390 10.46 -4.62 4.32
N THR A 391 11.30 -5.40 3.66
CA THR A 391 12.05 -6.50 4.28
C THR A 391 12.90 -6.02 5.46
N LEU A 392 13.68 -4.95 5.27
CA LEU A 392 14.52 -4.37 6.32
C LEU A 392 13.69 -3.73 7.45
N HIS A 393 12.57 -3.09 7.13
CA HIS A 393 11.63 -2.58 8.13
C HIS A 393 11.13 -3.72 9.03
N SER A 394 10.64 -4.80 8.41
CA SER A 394 10.14 -5.97 9.13
C SER A 394 11.21 -6.65 9.99
N MET A 395 12.44 -6.78 9.47
CA MET A 395 13.56 -7.31 10.24
C MET A 395 13.87 -6.46 11.48
N LEU A 396 14.02 -5.14 11.29
CA LEU A 396 14.36 -4.22 12.36
C LEU A 396 13.25 -4.13 13.41
N SER A 397 12.00 -4.17 12.98
CA SER A 397 10.85 -4.20 13.87
C SER A 397 10.81 -5.50 14.67
N SER A 398 10.89 -6.66 14.03
CA SER A 398 10.83 -7.98 14.72
C SER A 398 12.01 -8.20 15.66
N GLU A 399 13.19 -7.65 15.36
CA GLU A 399 14.34 -7.72 16.26
C GLU A 399 14.20 -6.82 17.51
N ALA A 400 13.48 -5.70 17.38
CA ALA A 400 13.38 -4.69 18.44
C ALA A 400 12.10 -4.80 19.28
N GLN A 401 11.06 -5.44 18.76
CA GLN A 401 9.73 -5.49 19.37
C GLN A 401 9.32 -6.92 19.75
N PRO A 402 8.57 -7.10 20.83
CA PRO A 402 7.88 -8.36 21.09
C PRO A 402 6.81 -8.60 20.00
N TYR A 403 6.36 -9.85 19.87
CA TYR A 403 5.37 -10.25 18.87
C TYR A 403 4.14 -9.35 18.84
N SER A 404 3.63 -8.97 20.02
CA SER A 404 2.44 -8.13 20.17
C SER A 404 2.53 -6.74 19.53
N THR A 405 3.75 -6.26 19.25
CA THR A 405 4.01 -4.93 18.68
C THR A 405 5.04 -4.98 17.54
N ALA A 406 5.36 -6.15 17.00
CA ALA A 406 6.31 -6.29 15.91
C ALA A 406 5.75 -5.77 14.57
N ASP A 407 4.46 -5.91 14.34
CA ASP A 407 3.82 -5.39 13.13
C ASP A 407 3.65 -3.89 13.20
N TYR A 408 3.99 -3.22 12.11
CA TYR A 408 3.80 -1.78 11.94
C TYR A 408 2.54 -1.46 11.12
N THR A 409 2.02 -0.24 11.30
CA THR A 409 0.80 0.17 10.59
C THR A 409 1.07 0.43 9.11
N ILE A 410 0.04 0.20 8.27
CA ILE A 410 0.10 0.54 6.83
C ILE A 410 0.44 2.03 6.59
N PHE A 411 0.12 2.90 7.55
CA PHE A 411 0.40 4.34 7.48
C PHE A 411 1.90 4.65 7.42
N VAL A 412 2.77 3.79 7.97
CA VAL A 412 4.24 3.93 7.93
C VAL A 412 4.91 2.87 7.07
N ALA A 413 4.18 1.90 6.56
CA ALA A 413 4.75 0.79 5.79
C ALA A 413 5.54 1.27 4.57
N GLU A 414 4.95 2.18 3.78
CA GLU A 414 5.57 2.69 2.55
C GLU A 414 6.69 3.73 2.80
N VAL A 415 6.95 4.09 4.05
CA VAL A 415 8.06 5.02 4.37
C VAL A 415 9.40 4.37 4.05
N ALA A 416 9.59 3.10 4.44
CA ALA A 416 10.84 2.38 4.24
C ALA A 416 11.09 2.04 2.76
N SER A 417 10.06 1.57 2.07
CA SER A 417 10.13 1.19 0.66
C SER A 417 10.47 2.40 -0.23
N THR A 418 9.72 3.49 -0.11
CA THR A 418 9.96 4.71 -0.89
C THR A 418 11.23 5.46 -0.47
N PHE A 419 11.72 5.26 0.75
CA PHE A 419 13.04 5.76 1.18
C PHE A 419 14.17 5.04 0.44
N ASN A 420 14.09 3.73 0.31
CA ASN A 420 15.07 2.95 -0.46
C ASN A 420 15.02 3.31 -1.97
N GLU A 421 13.85 3.59 -2.53
CA GLU A 421 13.75 4.09 -3.91
C GLU A 421 14.53 5.41 -4.10
N ARG A 422 14.51 6.32 -3.13
CA ARG A 422 15.28 7.56 -3.18
C ARG A 422 16.80 7.33 -3.11
N LEU A 423 17.21 6.38 -2.27
CA LEU A 423 18.61 6.01 -2.14
C LEU A 423 19.16 5.41 -3.45
N ILE A 424 18.42 4.47 -4.06
CA ILE A 424 18.85 3.87 -5.33
C ILE A 424 18.82 4.87 -6.48
N LEU A 425 17.84 5.77 -6.53
CA LEU A 425 17.77 6.84 -7.52
C LEU A 425 19.01 7.74 -7.46
N ASP A 426 19.35 8.26 -6.28
CA ASP A 426 20.53 9.12 -6.10
C ASP A 426 21.82 8.36 -6.42
N TYR A 427 21.92 7.08 -6.04
CA TYR A 427 23.06 6.23 -6.39
C TYR A 427 23.21 6.07 -7.90
N MET A 428 22.13 5.76 -8.62
CA MET A 428 22.16 5.57 -10.07
C MET A 428 22.46 6.88 -10.80
N LEU A 429 21.81 7.99 -10.43
CA LEU A 429 22.08 9.31 -11.00
C LEU A 429 23.53 9.75 -10.82
N LYS A 430 24.14 9.48 -9.67
CA LYS A 430 25.54 9.82 -9.35
C LYS A 430 26.53 8.97 -10.17
N ASN A 431 26.21 7.72 -10.44
CA ASN A 431 27.12 6.77 -11.11
C ASN A 431 26.88 6.65 -12.63
N SER A 432 25.85 7.28 -13.17
CA SER A 432 25.60 7.31 -14.61
C SER A 432 26.25 8.55 -15.24
N ASN A 433 26.88 8.36 -16.40
CA ASN A 433 27.37 9.44 -17.29
C ASN A 433 26.52 9.57 -18.55
N ASP A 434 25.52 8.70 -18.74
CA ASP A 434 24.64 8.69 -19.91
C ASP A 434 23.40 9.57 -19.65
N SER A 435 23.22 10.60 -20.47
CA SER A 435 22.07 11.51 -20.38
C SER A 435 20.74 10.78 -20.64
N LEU A 436 20.71 9.77 -21.52
CA LEU A 436 19.48 8.99 -21.75
C LEU A 436 19.09 8.17 -20.51
N GLU A 437 20.07 7.54 -19.84
CA GLU A 437 19.86 6.83 -18.57
C GLU A 437 19.33 7.78 -17.49
N LYS A 438 19.95 8.95 -17.34
CA LYS A 438 19.52 9.96 -16.36
C LYS A 438 18.10 10.47 -16.62
N ILE A 439 17.76 10.73 -17.89
CA ILE A 439 16.40 11.15 -18.25
C ILE A 439 15.39 10.06 -17.88
N ALA A 440 15.67 8.81 -18.25
CA ALA A 440 14.78 7.70 -17.92
C ALA A 440 14.58 7.50 -16.40
N LEU A 441 15.67 7.58 -15.61
CA LEU A 441 15.62 7.55 -14.14
C LEU A 441 14.77 8.68 -13.56
N LEU A 442 14.96 9.90 -14.08
CA LEU A 442 14.23 11.08 -13.63
C LEU A 442 12.75 11.01 -14.02
N GLU A 443 12.41 10.51 -15.23
CA GLU A 443 11.02 10.30 -15.62
C GLU A 443 10.30 9.32 -14.70
N GLN A 444 10.95 8.23 -14.34
CA GLN A 444 10.38 7.25 -13.40
C GLN A 444 10.15 7.88 -12.02
N ALA A 445 11.14 8.57 -11.46
CA ALA A 445 11.02 9.22 -10.15
C ALA A 445 9.94 10.33 -10.14
N LEU A 446 9.93 11.18 -11.16
CA LEU A 446 8.92 12.25 -11.30
C LEU A 446 7.53 11.68 -11.53
N GLY A 447 7.41 10.61 -12.33
CA GLY A 447 6.17 9.86 -12.53
C GLY A 447 5.62 9.26 -11.24
N ASN A 448 6.50 8.71 -10.39
CA ASN A 448 6.12 8.20 -9.06
C ASN A 448 5.61 9.32 -8.14
N ILE A 449 6.25 10.49 -8.13
CA ILE A 449 5.75 11.65 -7.37
C ILE A 449 4.35 12.05 -7.86
N VAL A 450 4.16 12.14 -9.18
CA VAL A 450 2.84 12.48 -9.75
C VAL A 450 1.79 11.44 -9.35
N GLY A 451 2.07 10.15 -9.54
CA GLY A 451 1.12 9.06 -9.31
C GLY A 451 0.82 8.82 -7.83
N THR A 452 1.85 8.81 -6.98
CA THR A 452 1.74 8.42 -5.57
C THR A 452 1.40 9.59 -4.64
N TYR A 453 1.80 10.82 -5.00
CA TYR A 453 1.53 11.99 -4.17
C TYR A 453 0.41 12.87 -4.74
N TYR A 454 0.59 13.47 -5.92
CA TYR A 454 -0.40 14.43 -6.46
C TYR A 454 -1.74 13.79 -6.81
N ILE A 455 -1.72 12.67 -7.55
CA ILE A 455 -2.96 11.99 -7.99
C ILE A 455 -3.68 11.33 -6.81
N GLN A 456 -2.95 10.73 -5.86
CA GLN A 456 -3.59 10.14 -4.68
C GLN A 456 -4.21 11.20 -3.76
N THR A 457 -3.58 12.37 -3.63
CA THR A 457 -4.17 13.50 -2.88
C THR A 457 -5.40 14.07 -3.59
N LEU A 458 -5.36 14.14 -4.93
CA LEU A 458 -6.55 14.52 -5.72
C LEU A 458 -7.69 13.53 -5.48
N PHE A 459 -7.42 12.22 -5.51
CA PHE A 459 -8.41 11.19 -5.25
C PHE A 459 -8.92 11.21 -3.80
N ALA A 460 -8.05 11.46 -2.83
CA ALA A 460 -8.46 11.65 -1.45
C ALA A 460 -9.45 12.83 -1.33
N THR A 461 -9.15 13.96 -1.97
CA THR A 461 -10.03 15.12 -1.98
C THR A 461 -11.40 14.77 -2.60
N TYR A 462 -11.41 14.03 -3.70
CA TYR A 462 -12.64 13.54 -4.35
C TYR A 462 -13.49 12.68 -3.40
N GLU A 463 -12.87 11.73 -2.70
CA GLU A 463 -13.58 10.89 -1.73
C GLU A 463 -14.21 11.70 -0.59
N TYR A 464 -13.46 12.65 -0.06
CA TYR A 464 -13.94 13.53 1.01
C TYR A 464 -15.15 14.35 0.56
N GLU A 465 -15.08 14.99 -0.61
CA GLU A 465 -16.20 15.78 -1.14
C GLU A 465 -17.45 14.93 -1.37
N ALA A 466 -17.29 13.71 -1.91
CA ALA A 466 -18.41 12.80 -2.13
C ALA A 466 -19.06 12.33 -0.82
N HIS A 467 -18.26 11.96 0.20
CA HIS A 467 -18.78 11.56 1.51
C HIS A 467 -19.49 12.70 2.21
N LYS A 468 -18.87 13.89 2.20
CA LYS A 468 -19.44 15.11 2.79
C LYS A 468 -20.81 15.45 2.20
N MET A 469 -21.03 15.24 0.90
CA MET A 469 -22.35 15.47 0.30
C MET A 469 -23.43 14.60 0.93
N ILE A 470 -23.17 13.31 1.14
CA ILE A 470 -24.14 12.40 1.77
C ILE A 470 -24.34 12.75 3.26
N GLU A 471 -23.26 13.09 3.97
CA GLU A 471 -23.31 13.54 5.37
C GLU A 471 -24.15 14.80 5.54
N GLU A 472 -24.11 15.71 4.54
CA GLU A 472 -24.93 16.93 4.48
C GLU A 472 -26.31 16.70 3.82
N TYR A 473 -26.75 15.44 3.63
CA TYR A 473 -28.03 15.08 3.00
C TYR A 473 -28.18 15.60 1.56
N LYS A 474 -27.08 15.77 0.82
CA LYS A 474 -27.06 16.18 -0.58
C LYS A 474 -27.05 14.96 -1.50
N ALA A 475 -27.63 15.09 -2.68
CA ALA A 475 -27.66 14.02 -3.67
C ALA A 475 -26.30 13.84 -4.36
N ILE A 476 -25.93 12.58 -4.61
CA ILE A 476 -24.82 12.21 -5.51
C ILE A 476 -25.43 11.66 -6.81
N THR A 477 -25.09 12.32 -7.93
CA THR A 477 -25.44 11.89 -9.29
C THR A 477 -24.17 11.64 -10.11
N PRO A 478 -24.23 10.90 -11.24
CA PRO A 478 -23.08 10.72 -12.12
C PRO A 478 -22.44 12.03 -12.56
N ASP A 479 -23.25 13.05 -12.84
CA ASP A 479 -22.77 14.35 -13.32
C ASP A 479 -22.07 15.13 -12.19
N ILE A 480 -22.64 15.13 -10.98
CA ILE A 480 -22.00 15.75 -9.80
C ILE A 480 -20.64 15.09 -9.53
N LEU A 481 -20.56 13.77 -9.55
CA LEU A 481 -19.30 13.04 -9.36
C LEU A 481 -18.27 13.40 -10.44
N SER A 482 -18.73 13.52 -11.68
CA SER A 482 -17.88 13.90 -12.81
C SER A 482 -17.42 15.35 -12.72
N ASP A 483 -18.26 16.27 -12.25
CA ASP A 483 -17.91 17.68 -12.08
C ASP A 483 -16.90 17.87 -10.93
N ILE A 484 -17.03 17.14 -9.83
CA ILE A 484 -16.02 17.15 -8.75
C ILE A 484 -14.66 16.72 -9.34
N MET A 485 -14.61 15.59 -10.04
CA MET A 485 -13.38 15.07 -10.63
C MET A 485 -12.76 16.07 -11.64
N PHE A 486 -13.57 16.63 -12.53
CA PHE A 486 -13.13 17.64 -13.51
C PHE A 486 -12.51 18.88 -12.84
N ASN A 487 -13.19 19.42 -11.82
CA ASN A 487 -12.73 20.61 -11.12
C ASN A 487 -11.42 20.36 -10.38
N LEU A 488 -11.22 19.16 -9.82
CA LEU A 488 -9.97 18.76 -9.19
C LEU A 488 -8.83 18.67 -10.20
N PHE A 489 -9.03 18.02 -11.36
CA PHE A 489 -8.02 17.98 -12.40
C PHE A 489 -7.67 19.40 -12.88
N LYS A 490 -8.65 20.25 -13.11
CA LYS A 490 -8.43 21.64 -13.50
C LYS A 490 -7.65 22.42 -12.43
N LYS A 491 -7.94 22.20 -11.15
CA LYS A 491 -7.23 22.84 -10.03
C LYS A 491 -5.76 22.45 -9.99
N TYR A 492 -5.44 21.16 -10.19
CA TYR A 492 -4.08 20.64 -10.13
C TYR A 492 -3.26 21.01 -11.37
N PHE A 493 -3.78 20.75 -12.55
CA PHE A 493 -3.04 20.89 -13.81
C PHE A 493 -3.20 22.27 -14.47
N GLY A 494 -4.20 23.05 -14.09
CA GLY A 494 -4.47 24.35 -14.75
C GLY A 494 -4.73 24.17 -16.24
N ASP A 495 -4.09 25.03 -17.05
CA ASP A 495 -4.18 25.01 -18.52
C ASP A 495 -3.03 24.19 -19.17
N THR A 496 -2.18 23.54 -18.38
CA THR A 496 -1.05 22.75 -18.92
C THR A 496 -1.48 21.41 -19.50
N VAL A 497 -2.63 20.89 -19.09
CA VAL A 497 -3.27 19.69 -19.62
C VAL A 497 -4.62 20.06 -20.23
N THR A 498 -4.82 19.70 -21.51
CA THR A 498 -6.16 19.76 -22.12
C THR A 498 -7.00 18.63 -21.54
N ILE A 499 -8.03 18.98 -20.76
CA ILE A 499 -8.90 18.01 -20.09
C ILE A 499 -9.99 17.58 -21.07
N ASP A 500 -9.98 16.31 -21.44
CA ASP A 500 -10.98 15.70 -22.32
C ASP A 500 -12.29 15.43 -21.56
N GLU A 501 -13.43 15.50 -22.26
CA GLU A 501 -14.75 15.27 -21.64
C GLU A 501 -14.85 13.89 -20.97
N LEU A 502 -14.27 12.85 -21.55
CA LEU A 502 -14.27 11.50 -20.98
C LEU A 502 -13.35 11.36 -19.75
N GLN A 503 -12.42 12.32 -19.54
CA GLN A 503 -11.60 12.31 -18.32
C GLN A 503 -12.43 12.50 -17.04
N LYS A 504 -13.59 13.14 -17.14
CA LYS A 504 -14.51 13.35 -16.01
C LYS A 504 -14.97 12.05 -15.35
N ILE A 505 -14.99 10.92 -16.09
CA ILE A 505 -15.48 9.62 -15.60
C ILE A 505 -14.37 8.75 -14.96
N ILE A 506 -13.17 9.25 -14.82
CA ILE A 506 -12.03 8.49 -14.21
C ILE A 506 -12.42 7.87 -12.87
N TRP A 507 -13.28 8.52 -12.08
CA TRP A 507 -13.75 8.02 -10.79
C TRP A 507 -14.37 6.61 -10.87
N ALA A 508 -15.03 6.26 -11.98
CA ALA A 508 -15.64 4.95 -12.15
C ALA A 508 -14.60 3.81 -12.28
N ARG A 509 -13.35 4.16 -12.65
CA ARG A 509 -12.26 3.20 -12.87
C ARG A 509 -11.41 2.96 -11.62
N ILE A 510 -11.51 3.78 -10.58
CA ILE A 510 -10.62 3.72 -9.41
C ILE A 510 -11.16 2.73 -8.38
N PRO A 511 -10.61 1.51 -8.26
CA PRO A 511 -11.17 0.47 -7.41
C PRO A 511 -11.10 0.82 -5.92
N HIS A 512 -10.15 1.65 -5.49
CA HIS A 512 -10.04 2.09 -4.10
C HIS A 512 -11.31 2.78 -3.59
N PHE A 513 -11.97 3.58 -4.41
CA PHE A 513 -13.22 4.25 -4.01
C PHE A 513 -14.34 3.28 -3.66
N TYR A 514 -14.31 2.07 -4.24
CA TYR A 514 -15.32 1.03 -4.07
C TYR A 514 -14.95 0.00 -3.01
N ASN A 515 -13.66 -0.28 -2.84
CA ASN A 515 -13.17 -1.37 -2.00
C ASN A 515 -12.55 -0.90 -0.69
N SER A 516 -11.92 0.28 -0.67
CA SER A 516 -11.10 0.77 0.44
C SER A 516 -11.25 2.28 0.65
N PRO A 517 -12.43 2.77 1.03
CA PRO A 517 -12.67 4.20 1.24
C PRO A 517 -11.69 4.82 2.24
N PHE A 518 -11.23 6.04 1.95
CA PHE A 518 -10.22 6.78 2.71
C PHE A 518 -8.88 6.04 2.89
N TYR A 519 -8.52 5.21 1.93
CA TYR A 519 -7.22 4.55 1.92
C TYR A 519 -6.16 5.38 1.18
N VAL A 520 -6.51 6.01 0.05
CA VAL A 520 -5.53 6.55 -0.91
C VAL A 520 -4.68 7.70 -0.35
N TYR A 521 -5.16 8.47 0.63
CA TYR A 521 -4.37 9.53 1.25
C TYR A 521 -3.09 8.99 1.93
N GLN A 522 -3.12 7.72 2.38
CA GLN A 522 -2.00 7.09 3.08
C GLN A 522 -0.78 6.89 2.16
N TYR A 523 -0.98 6.70 0.87
CA TYR A 523 0.12 6.72 -0.11
C TYR A 523 0.86 8.06 -0.07
N ALA A 524 0.13 9.16 -0.13
CA ALA A 524 0.72 10.50 -0.14
C ALA A 524 1.38 10.88 1.19
N THR A 525 0.79 10.51 2.34
CA THR A 525 1.38 10.77 3.66
C THR A 525 2.66 9.97 3.89
N SER A 526 2.70 8.70 3.51
CA SER A 526 3.91 7.86 3.60
C SER A 526 5.01 8.39 2.67
N PHE A 527 4.63 8.77 1.43
CA PHE A 527 5.56 9.34 0.46
C PHE A 527 6.18 10.65 0.96
N ALA A 528 5.37 11.55 1.54
CA ALA A 528 5.83 12.81 2.13
C ALA A 528 6.72 12.58 3.35
N SER A 529 6.37 11.64 4.22
CA SER A 529 7.20 11.26 5.37
C SER A 529 8.58 10.79 4.94
N SER A 530 8.63 9.92 3.95
CA SER A 530 9.86 9.42 3.37
C SER A 530 10.69 10.54 2.72
N ALA A 531 10.06 11.48 1.98
CA ALA A 531 10.73 12.62 1.37
C ALA A 531 11.37 13.52 2.43
N LYS A 532 10.64 13.82 3.52
CA LYS A 532 11.15 14.63 4.62
C LYS A 532 12.30 13.97 5.35
N LEU A 533 12.19 12.69 5.68
CA LEU A 533 13.27 11.92 6.30
C LEU A 533 14.51 11.86 5.42
N TYR A 534 14.32 11.74 4.11
CA TYR A 534 15.43 11.73 3.15
C TYR A 534 16.10 13.11 3.01
N GLU A 535 15.32 14.20 2.99
CA GLU A 535 15.83 15.58 3.05
C GLU A 535 16.71 15.77 4.30
N ASP A 536 16.24 15.31 5.47
CA ASP A 536 16.96 15.41 6.74
C ASP A 536 18.23 14.56 6.77
N LEU A 537 18.22 13.35 6.19
CA LEU A 537 19.40 12.50 6.05
C LEU A 537 20.48 13.18 5.18
N LYS A 538 20.07 13.80 4.07
CA LYS A 538 20.99 14.52 3.18
C LYS A 538 21.59 15.77 3.83
N ALA A 539 20.83 16.44 4.69
CA ALA A 539 21.32 17.59 5.44
C ALA A 539 22.34 17.20 6.54
N ASN A 540 22.10 16.08 7.23
CA ASN A 540 23.01 15.54 8.24
C ASN A 540 22.82 14.01 8.37
N LEU A 541 23.91 13.26 8.11
CA LEU A 541 23.90 11.79 8.20
C LEU A 541 23.57 11.25 9.60
N GLU A 542 23.72 12.02 10.67
CA GLU A 542 23.31 11.61 12.02
C GLU A 542 21.77 11.39 12.13
N ASN A 543 20.98 12.01 11.26
CA ASN A 543 19.54 11.82 11.21
C ASN A 543 19.14 10.38 10.80
N ARG A 544 20.07 9.56 10.30
CA ARG A 544 19.82 8.13 10.06
C ARG A 544 19.31 7.41 11.32
N GLU A 545 19.77 7.80 12.50
CA GLU A 545 19.37 7.15 13.75
C GLU A 545 17.87 7.37 14.06
N LYS A 546 17.33 8.54 13.68
CA LYS A 546 15.89 8.81 13.79
C LYS A 546 15.08 7.92 12.85
N TYR A 547 15.55 7.78 11.61
CA TYR A 547 14.93 6.88 10.63
C TYR A 547 14.98 5.42 11.10
N LEU A 548 16.16 4.94 11.55
CA LEU A 548 16.31 3.57 12.05
C LEU A 548 15.48 3.32 13.32
N THR A 549 15.30 4.33 14.16
CA THR A 549 14.42 4.26 15.34
C THR A 549 12.96 4.09 14.90
N LEU A 550 12.51 4.80 13.86
CA LEU A 550 11.17 4.61 13.30
C LEU A 550 10.97 3.16 12.82
N LEU A 551 11.93 2.60 12.07
CA LEU A 551 11.84 1.23 11.59
C LEU A 551 11.82 0.18 12.71
N LYS A 552 12.49 0.46 13.83
CA LYS A 552 12.51 -0.40 15.02
C LYS A 552 11.27 -0.28 15.90
N SER A 553 10.42 0.69 15.65
CA SER A 553 9.28 0.98 16.53
C SER A 553 8.11 0.00 16.38
N GLY A 554 8.00 -0.70 15.24
CA GLY A 554 6.87 -1.59 14.99
C GLY A 554 5.53 -0.89 15.20
N GLY A 555 4.62 -1.56 15.92
CA GLY A 555 3.31 -1.04 16.33
C GLY A 555 3.23 -0.66 17.81
N ASN A 556 4.35 -0.25 18.42
CA ASN A 556 4.40 0.04 19.86
C ASN A 556 3.79 1.39 20.28
N ASN A 557 3.41 2.22 19.31
CA ASN A 557 2.82 3.54 19.50
C ASN A 557 1.99 3.95 18.28
N HIS A 558 1.24 5.05 18.39
CA HIS A 558 0.54 5.64 17.26
C HIS A 558 1.51 6.10 16.16
N PRO A 559 1.17 5.89 14.88
CA PRO A 559 2.07 6.21 13.77
C PRO A 559 2.48 7.69 13.72
N MET A 560 1.59 8.61 14.13
CA MET A 560 1.91 10.03 14.20
C MET A 560 2.97 10.36 15.25
N GLU A 561 2.94 9.69 16.40
CA GLU A 561 3.94 9.89 17.45
C GLU A 561 5.29 9.29 17.04
N GLN A 562 5.27 8.14 16.37
CA GLN A 562 6.49 7.51 15.82
C GLN A 562 7.14 8.41 14.76
N LEU A 563 6.35 8.98 13.84
CA LEU A 563 6.84 9.92 12.82
C LEU A 563 7.39 11.21 13.44
N LYS A 564 6.73 11.78 14.45
CA LYS A 564 7.22 12.99 15.17
C LYS A 564 8.57 12.73 15.85
N LEU A 565 8.74 11.57 16.48
CA LEU A 565 10.04 11.18 17.07
C LEU A 565 11.13 11.06 16.00
N ALA A 566 10.77 10.64 14.78
CA ALA A 566 11.68 10.61 13.65
C ALA A 566 11.91 11.99 12.99
N GLY A 567 11.20 13.05 13.42
CA GLY A 567 11.34 14.41 12.91
C GLY A 567 10.29 14.80 11.86
N VAL A 568 9.25 13.99 11.66
CA VAL A 568 8.17 14.25 10.69
C VAL A 568 6.86 14.57 11.40
N ASP A 569 6.38 15.80 11.28
CA ASP A 569 5.08 16.21 11.79
C ASP A 569 4.11 16.49 10.63
N LEU A 570 3.27 15.51 10.29
CA LEU A 570 2.29 15.61 9.21
C LEU A 570 1.10 16.53 9.53
N THR A 571 1.00 17.07 10.72
CA THR A 571 0.03 18.15 11.00
C THR A 571 0.48 19.49 10.41
N LYS A 572 1.71 19.57 9.92
CA LYS A 572 2.34 20.77 9.37
C LYS A 572 2.63 20.64 7.90
N LYS A 573 2.47 21.73 7.14
CA LYS A 573 2.70 21.77 5.69
C LYS A 573 4.16 21.49 5.32
N GLU A 574 5.12 21.84 6.16
CA GLU A 574 6.56 21.66 5.90
C GLU A 574 6.95 20.23 5.56
N SER A 575 6.26 19.23 6.14
CA SER A 575 6.49 17.82 5.82
C SER A 575 6.06 17.47 4.40
N PHE A 576 5.01 18.10 3.89
CA PHE A 576 4.53 17.91 2.52
C PHE A 576 5.30 18.77 1.51
N ASP A 577 5.76 19.95 1.91
CA ASP A 577 6.58 20.83 1.08
C ASP A 577 7.92 20.18 0.68
N ALA A 578 8.41 19.21 1.46
CA ALA A 578 9.59 18.42 1.11
C ALA A 578 9.44 17.68 -0.23
N VAL A 579 8.20 17.22 -0.55
CA VAL A 579 7.92 16.57 -1.85
C VAL A 579 8.03 17.57 -3.00
N ALA A 580 7.48 18.77 -2.83
CA ALA A 580 7.54 19.81 -3.87
C ALA A 580 8.98 20.26 -4.13
N LYS A 581 9.81 20.41 -3.08
CA LYS A 581 11.24 20.72 -3.20
C LYS A 581 12.01 19.60 -3.90
N GLU A 582 11.75 18.34 -3.55
CA GLU A 582 12.34 17.18 -4.24
C GLU A 582 11.96 17.18 -5.71
N PHE A 583 10.69 17.43 -6.01
CA PHE A 583 10.17 17.48 -7.37
C PHE A 583 10.86 18.57 -8.20
N ASP A 584 10.98 19.80 -7.68
CA ASP A 584 11.67 20.89 -8.37
C ASP A 584 13.15 20.57 -8.59
N ARG A 585 13.84 20.02 -7.60
CA ARG A 585 15.24 19.58 -7.73
C ARG A 585 15.44 18.57 -8.85
N LEU A 586 14.56 17.57 -8.93
CA LEU A 586 14.61 16.54 -9.99
C LEU A 586 14.28 17.13 -11.35
N LEU A 587 13.34 18.09 -11.43
CA LEU A 587 13.02 18.83 -12.67
C LEU A 587 14.19 19.65 -13.19
N ASP A 588 14.96 20.30 -12.31
CA ASP A 588 16.17 21.04 -12.69
C ASP A 588 17.20 20.12 -13.35
N ILE A 589 17.38 18.91 -12.80
CA ILE A 589 18.29 17.92 -13.38
C ILE A 589 17.74 17.43 -14.73
N LEU A 590 16.45 17.10 -14.81
CA LEU A 590 15.81 16.65 -16.06
C LEU A 590 15.95 17.71 -17.16
N GLU A 591 15.63 18.96 -16.87
CA GLU A 591 15.72 20.06 -17.83
C GLU A 591 17.15 20.23 -18.37
N ASN A 592 18.16 20.11 -17.49
CA ASN A 592 19.56 20.18 -17.88
C ASN A 592 19.98 19.00 -18.77
N GLU A 593 19.55 17.76 -18.45
CA GLU A 593 19.87 16.60 -19.30
C GLU A 593 19.16 16.66 -20.67
N LEU A 594 17.90 17.13 -20.71
CA LEU A 594 17.16 17.34 -21.97
C LEU A 594 17.85 18.39 -22.88
N LYS A 595 18.38 19.49 -22.30
CA LYS A 595 19.17 20.50 -23.04
C LYS A 595 20.46 19.92 -23.60
N LYS A 596 21.19 19.09 -22.85
CA LYS A 596 22.44 18.46 -23.31
C LYS A 596 22.27 17.62 -24.56
N ILE A 597 21.10 16.97 -24.72
CA ILE A 597 20.80 16.14 -25.90
C ILE A 597 19.95 16.87 -26.95
N ASN A 598 19.74 18.20 -26.80
CA ASN A 598 18.98 19.08 -27.71
C ASN A 598 17.52 18.62 -27.92
N LEU A 599 16.85 18.11 -26.88
CA LEU A 599 15.42 17.78 -26.95
C LEU A 599 14.52 18.97 -26.61
N ILE A 600 15.02 19.97 -25.86
CA ILE A 600 14.30 21.21 -25.52
C ILE A 600 15.18 22.43 -25.74
#